data_2ad3830106ddd6fe83aeb6465be0b534
#
_entry.id   2ad3830106ddd6fe83aeb6465be0b534
#
_cell.length_a   1.000
_cell.length_b   1.000
_cell.length_c   1.000
_cell.angle_alpha   90.00
_cell.angle_beta   90.00
_cell.angle_gamma   90.00
#
_symmetry.space_group_name_H-M   'P 1'
#
loop_
_entity.id
_entity.type
_entity.pdbx_description
1 polymer ?
#
loop_
_entity_poly.entity_id
_entity_poly.type
_entity_poly.pdbx_seq_one_letter_code
_entity_poly.pdbx_strand_id
1 'polypeptide(L)'
;PAEFQEAYSKRLKEGKDATLEGEILSVADKVDLLYESFGEIQKGNPESVFTEIYEESLKTILHFDHLTSVQYFLNEILPELLSGNFTNQAQLQEISHRILAE
;
A
#
# COMPACT_ATOMS: atom_id res chain seq x y z
N PRO A 1 -20.82 -22.54 0.53
CA PRO A 1 -20.49 -23.93 0.24
C PRO A 1 -18.98 -24.15 0.22
N ALA A 2 -18.56 -25.34 0.64
CA ALA A 2 -17.15 -25.68 0.71
C ALA A 2 -16.47 -25.59 -0.66
N GLU A 3 -17.19 -25.97 -1.70
CA GLU A 3 -16.69 -25.92 -3.07
C GLU A 3 -16.32 -24.51 -3.50
N PHE A 4 -17.13 -23.55 -3.15
CA PHE A 4 -16.86 -22.15 -3.45
C PHE A 4 -15.63 -21.66 -2.68
N GLN A 5 -15.52 -22.04 -1.41
CA GLN A 5 -14.39 -21.65 -0.57
C GLN A 5 -13.08 -22.24 -1.08
N GLU A 6 -13.09 -23.49 -1.54
CA GLU A 6 -11.93 -24.12 -2.12
C GLU A 6 -11.48 -23.41 -3.40
N ALA A 7 -12.41 -23.11 -4.28
CA ALA A 7 -12.12 -22.39 -5.50
C ALA A 7 -11.55 -21.02 -5.22
N TYR A 8 -12.12 -20.33 -4.24
CA TYR A 8 -11.65 -19.01 -3.84
C TYR A 8 -10.24 -19.06 -3.26
N SER A 9 -9.97 -20.01 -2.37
CA SER A 9 -8.66 -20.20 -1.77
C SER A 9 -7.59 -20.52 -2.81
N LYS A 10 -7.94 -21.36 -3.78
CA LYS A 10 -7.05 -21.74 -4.87
C LYS A 10 -6.72 -20.51 -5.72
N ARG A 11 -7.71 -19.68 -6.01
CA ARG A 11 -7.53 -18.44 -6.72
C ARG A 11 -6.59 -17.49 -6.00
N LEU A 12 -6.74 -17.38 -4.70
CA LEU A 12 -5.86 -16.55 -3.89
C LEU A 12 -4.40 -16.96 -4.02
N LYS A 13 -4.15 -18.26 -4.04
CA LYS A 13 -2.79 -18.80 -4.14
C LYS A 13 -2.20 -18.70 -5.53
N GLU A 14 -3.00 -18.98 -6.54
CA GLU A 14 -2.52 -19.07 -7.92
C GLU A 14 -2.63 -17.75 -8.68
N GLY A 15 -3.60 -16.92 -8.32
CA GLY A 15 -3.95 -15.74 -9.06
C GLY A 15 -3.30 -14.45 -8.62
N LYS A 16 -2.44 -14.51 -7.59
CA LYS A 16 -1.83 -13.30 -7.06
C LYS A 16 -1.07 -12.51 -8.12
N ASP A 17 -0.59 -13.18 -9.14
CA ASP A 17 0.29 -12.56 -10.13
C ASP A 17 -0.34 -12.39 -11.50
N ALA A 18 -1.50 -13.00 -11.76
CA ALA A 18 -2.00 -13.11 -13.12
C ALA A 18 -3.43 -12.63 -13.32
N THR A 19 -4.25 -12.54 -12.29
CA THR A 19 -5.65 -12.15 -12.42
C THR A 19 -5.91 -10.80 -11.80
N LEU A 20 -6.97 -10.13 -12.28
CA LEU A 20 -7.41 -8.86 -11.69
C LEU A 20 -7.68 -9.01 -10.19
N GLU A 21 -8.33 -10.11 -9.81
CA GLU A 21 -8.63 -10.38 -8.41
C GLU A 21 -7.36 -10.55 -7.58
N GLY A 22 -6.37 -11.26 -8.12
CA GLY A 22 -5.08 -11.44 -7.48
C GLY A 22 -4.34 -10.12 -7.33
N GLU A 23 -4.40 -9.26 -8.35
CA GLU A 23 -3.80 -7.93 -8.28
C GLU A 23 -4.44 -7.08 -7.19
N ILE A 24 -5.77 -7.09 -7.12
CA ILE A 24 -6.52 -6.34 -6.09
C ILE A 24 -6.14 -6.82 -4.70
N LEU A 25 -6.04 -8.13 -4.49
CA LEU A 25 -5.65 -8.69 -3.20
C LEU A 25 -4.23 -8.32 -2.82
N SER A 26 -3.31 -8.35 -3.77
CA SER A 26 -1.92 -7.94 -3.54
C SER A 26 -1.84 -6.47 -3.14
N VAL A 27 -2.60 -5.62 -3.81
CA VAL A 27 -2.66 -4.19 -3.47
C VAL A 27 -3.26 -3.99 -2.09
N ALA A 28 -4.34 -4.70 -1.76
CA ALA A 28 -5.00 -4.57 -0.46
C ALA A 28 -4.03 -4.91 0.68
N ASP A 29 -3.24 -5.98 0.53
CA ASP A 29 -2.23 -6.35 1.50
C ASP A 29 -1.20 -5.24 1.68
N LYS A 30 -0.77 -4.63 0.60
CA LYS A 30 0.24 -3.57 0.65
C LYS A 30 -0.32 -2.27 1.20
N VAL A 31 -1.57 -1.96 0.92
CA VAL A 31 -2.23 -0.80 1.52
C VAL A 31 -2.33 -0.98 3.04
N ASP A 32 -2.66 -2.17 3.52
CA ASP A 32 -2.70 -2.44 4.95
C ASP A 32 -1.33 -2.23 5.59
N LEU A 33 -0.27 -2.74 4.96
CA LEU A 33 1.09 -2.54 5.46
C LEU A 33 1.49 -1.07 5.44
N LEU A 34 1.09 -0.36 4.40
CA LEU A 34 1.36 1.07 4.31
C LEU A 34 0.71 1.83 5.45
N TYR A 35 -0.55 1.54 5.74
CA TYR A 35 -1.25 2.19 6.86
C TYR A 35 -0.63 1.86 8.20
N GLU A 36 -0.24 0.60 8.42
CA GLU A 36 0.40 0.20 9.67
C GLU A 36 1.71 0.94 9.88
N SER A 37 2.57 0.94 8.87
CA SER A 37 3.86 1.64 8.96
C SER A 37 3.69 3.14 9.07
N PHE A 38 2.74 3.71 8.34
CA PHE A 38 2.39 5.12 8.45
C PHE A 38 2.00 5.48 9.88
N GLY A 39 1.14 4.66 10.51
CA GLY A 39 0.69 4.87 11.88
C GLY A 39 1.84 4.86 12.87
N GLU A 40 2.79 3.95 12.72
CA GLU A 40 3.94 3.88 13.61
C GLU A 40 4.88 5.08 13.44
N ILE A 41 5.12 5.49 12.20
CA ILE A 41 5.95 6.67 11.93
C ILE A 41 5.27 7.93 12.47
N GLN A 42 3.95 8.03 12.28
CA GLN A 42 3.15 9.15 12.76
C GLN A 42 3.18 9.29 14.29
N LYS A 43 3.23 8.17 14.99
CA LYS A 43 3.31 8.16 16.45
C LYS A 43 4.69 8.59 16.99
N GLY A 44 5.62 8.82 16.09
CA GLY A 44 6.97 9.18 16.48
C GLY A 44 7.89 8.00 16.71
N ASN A 45 7.55 6.83 16.18
CA ASN A 45 8.39 5.65 16.26
C ASN A 45 9.34 5.64 15.06
N PRO A 46 10.58 6.09 15.20
CA PRO A 46 11.47 6.34 14.08
C PRO A 46 12.27 5.12 13.63
N GLU A 47 11.90 3.93 14.03
CA GLU A 47 12.66 2.74 13.64
C GLU A 47 12.68 2.60 12.13
N SER A 48 13.86 2.31 11.59
CA SER A 48 14.06 2.19 10.15
C SER A 48 13.21 1.11 9.52
N VAL A 49 12.80 0.10 10.29
CA VAL A 49 11.95 -0.98 9.79
C VAL A 49 10.60 -0.43 9.29
N PHE A 50 10.03 0.54 9.99
CA PHE A 50 8.75 1.11 9.57
C PHE A 50 8.89 1.97 8.32
N THR A 51 9.99 2.69 8.20
CA THR A 51 10.30 3.45 7.00
C THR A 51 10.48 2.53 5.79
N GLU A 52 11.18 1.42 5.98
CA GLU A 52 11.37 0.43 4.92
C GLU A 52 10.04 -0.21 4.48
N ILE A 53 9.19 -0.57 5.44
CA ILE A 53 7.88 -1.15 5.13
C ILE A 53 7.05 -0.15 4.35
N TYR A 54 7.04 1.10 4.75
CA TYR A 54 6.31 2.15 4.06
C TYR A 54 6.81 2.31 2.62
N GLU A 55 8.11 2.41 2.42
CA GLU A 55 8.71 2.55 1.10
C GLU A 55 8.37 1.36 0.18
N GLU A 56 8.58 0.15 0.67
CA GLU A 56 8.34 -1.05 -0.13
C GLU A 56 6.85 -1.22 -0.45
N SER A 57 5.99 -0.90 0.51
CA SER A 57 4.55 -0.96 0.29
C SER A 57 4.11 0.02 -0.79
N LEU A 58 4.60 1.25 -0.71
CA LEU A 58 4.24 2.28 -1.70
C LEU A 58 4.77 1.93 -3.09
N LYS A 59 6.00 1.44 -3.17
CA LYS A 59 6.57 1.00 -4.45
C LYS A 59 5.75 -0.11 -5.09
N THR A 60 5.32 -1.07 -4.28
CA THR A 60 4.50 -2.17 -4.79
C THR A 60 3.14 -1.67 -5.26
N ILE A 61 2.51 -0.79 -4.48
CA ILE A 61 1.23 -0.19 -4.88
C ILE A 61 1.37 0.54 -6.22
N LEU A 62 2.47 1.27 -6.39
CA LEU A 62 2.71 2.02 -7.62
C LEU A 62 2.85 1.11 -8.85
N HIS A 63 3.34 -0.12 -8.67
CA HIS A 63 3.40 -1.08 -9.76
C HIS A 63 2.02 -1.46 -10.31
N PHE A 64 0.97 -1.25 -9.54
CA PHE A 64 -0.40 -1.55 -9.93
C PHE A 64 -1.18 -0.29 -10.30
N ASP A 65 -0.49 0.75 -10.77
CA ASP A 65 -1.12 2.03 -11.09
C ASP A 65 -2.07 1.98 -12.30
N HIS A 66 -2.08 0.87 -13.03
CA HIS A 66 -3.07 0.62 -14.08
C HIS A 66 -4.47 0.34 -13.52
N LEU A 67 -4.58 0.01 -12.24
CA LEU A 67 -5.88 -0.24 -11.60
C LEU A 67 -6.52 1.07 -11.18
N THR A 68 -7.82 1.23 -11.46
CA THR A 68 -8.57 2.44 -11.12
C THR A 68 -8.53 2.71 -9.60
N SER A 69 -8.66 1.66 -8.78
CA SER A 69 -8.61 1.80 -7.33
C SER A 69 -7.26 2.32 -6.86
N VAL A 70 -6.18 1.92 -7.50
CA VAL A 70 -4.84 2.41 -7.17
C VAL A 70 -4.68 3.87 -7.58
N GLN A 71 -5.18 4.23 -8.75
CA GLN A 71 -5.17 5.63 -9.21
C GLN A 71 -5.91 6.53 -8.22
N TYR A 72 -7.06 6.09 -7.75
CA TYR A 72 -7.83 6.83 -6.75
C TYR A 72 -7.02 6.97 -5.45
N PHE A 73 -6.41 5.89 -4.99
CA PHE A 73 -5.59 5.92 -3.78
C PHE A 73 -4.45 6.93 -3.91
N LEU A 74 -3.70 6.86 -5.02
CA LEU A 74 -2.53 7.72 -5.21
C LEU A 74 -2.92 9.19 -5.41
N ASN A 75 -4.04 9.45 -6.04
CA ASN A 75 -4.44 10.82 -6.39
C ASN A 75 -5.27 11.50 -5.31
N GLU A 76 -6.06 10.74 -4.56
CA GLU A 76 -7.02 11.31 -3.60
C GLU A 76 -6.70 10.96 -2.15
N ILE A 77 -6.39 9.71 -1.88
CA ILE A 77 -6.24 9.25 -0.51
C ILE A 77 -4.85 9.58 0.05
N LEU A 78 -3.81 9.25 -0.68
CA LEU A 78 -2.44 9.46 -0.21
C LEU A 78 -2.11 10.92 0.03
N PRO A 79 -2.45 11.86 -0.87
CA PRO A 79 -2.19 13.28 -0.60
C PRO A 79 -2.88 13.79 0.66
N GLU A 80 -4.09 13.32 0.93
CA GLU A 80 -4.81 13.70 2.13
C GLU A 80 -4.14 13.15 3.39
N LEU A 81 -3.67 11.90 3.37
CA LEU A 81 -2.92 11.34 4.48
C LEU A 81 -1.65 12.14 4.77
N LEU A 82 -0.96 12.57 3.73
CA LEU A 82 0.28 13.32 3.87
C LEU A 82 0.09 14.77 4.25
N SER A 83 -1.13 15.30 4.13
CA SER A 83 -1.43 16.70 4.45
C SER A 83 -1.67 16.94 5.92
N GLY A 84 -1.78 15.88 6.74
CA GLY A 84 -2.02 16.01 8.17
C GLY A 84 -0.84 16.67 8.90
N ASN A 85 -1.13 17.27 10.04
CA ASN A 85 -0.09 17.90 10.85
C ASN A 85 0.34 16.93 11.94
N PHE A 86 1.45 16.24 11.72
CA PHE A 86 1.94 15.23 12.65
C PHE A 86 3.46 15.19 12.65
N THR A 87 4.03 14.55 13.68
CA THR A 87 5.47 14.32 13.77
C THR A 87 5.93 13.51 12.57
N ASN A 88 7.07 13.83 11.99
CA ASN A 88 7.64 13.13 10.85
C ASN A 88 6.86 13.29 9.53
N GLN A 89 5.93 14.26 9.47
CA GLN A 89 5.20 14.54 8.23
C GLN A 89 6.14 14.84 7.08
N ALA A 90 7.14 15.68 7.32
CA ALA A 90 8.10 16.08 6.28
C ALA A 90 8.87 14.87 5.75
N GLN A 91 9.25 13.95 6.63
CA GLN A 91 9.95 12.73 6.24
C GLN A 91 9.08 11.85 5.34
N LEU A 92 7.82 11.65 5.72
CA LEU A 92 6.89 10.85 4.93
C LEU A 92 6.58 11.50 3.58
N GLN A 93 6.44 12.82 3.56
CA GLN A 93 6.24 13.55 2.30
C GLN A 93 7.45 13.39 1.37
N GLU A 94 8.65 13.52 1.91
CA GLU A 94 9.88 13.36 1.12
C GLU A 94 9.99 11.95 0.54
N ILE A 95 9.77 10.93 1.35
CA ILE A 95 9.83 9.54 0.90
C ILE A 95 8.80 9.29 -0.20
N SER A 96 7.58 9.73 0.04
CA SER A 96 6.46 9.50 -0.89
C SER A 96 6.70 10.21 -2.22
N HIS A 97 7.13 11.46 -2.19
CA HIS A 97 7.39 12.22 -3.41
C HIS A 97 8.54 11.62 -4.20
N ARG A 98 9.58 11.14 -3.53
CA ARG A 98 10.71 10.49 -4.19
C ARG A 98 10.26 9.23 -4.92
N ILE A 99 9.45 8.40 -4.27
CA ILE A 99 8.96 7.16 -4.86
C ILE A 99 8.03 7.44 -6.04
N LEU A 100 7.11 8.39 -5.87
CA LEU A 100 6.16 8.73 -6.93
C LEU A 100 6.83 9.39 -8.15
N ALA A 101 8.00 9.97 -7.97
CA ALA A 101 8.75 10.59 -9.06
C ALA A 101 9.62 9.60 -9.84
N GLU A 102 9.78 8.40 -9.34
CA GLU A 102 10.53 7.36 -10.05
C GLU A 102 9.80 6.82 -11.32
#